data_68bcfc9574f63ccb8a3a923441a6b5ab
#
_entry.id   68bcfc9574f63ccb8a3a923441a6b5ab
#
_cell.length_a   1.000
_cell.length_b   1.000
_cell.length_c   1.000
_cell.angle_alpha   90.00
_cell.angle_beta   90.00
_cell.angle_gamma   90.00
#
_symmetry.space_group_name_H-M   'P 1'
#
loop_
_entity.id
_entity.type
_entity.pdbx_description
1 polymer ?
#
loop_
_entity_poly.entity_id
_entity_poly.type
_entity_poly.pdbx_seq_one_letter_code
_entity_poly.pdbx_strand_id
1 'polypeptide(L)'
;MLFIVVWWMVAAIMGAFSDPQANLLSAGCSQYKVDDVPEFTNNLNATLLDLGAQLNSSKYFATAEQARGTAPVFAMVQCRKYLSTADCVACFAIAAKQIRNCSAGINGARVIYDGCFLRY
;
A
#
# COMPACT_ATOMS: atom_id res chain seq x y z
N MET A 1 -27.75 -31.22 -15.60
CA MET A 1 -26.62 -30.88 -16.46
C MET A 1 -26.25 -29.43 -16.44
N LEU A 2 -27.19 -28.50 -16.48
CA LEU A 2 -26.88 -27.04 -16.41
C LEU A 2 -26.14 -26.65 -15.13
N PHE A 3 -26.49 -27.25 -13.99
CA PHE A 3 -25.87 -26.98 -12.72
C PHE A 3 -24.37 -27.36 -12.66
N ILE A 4 -24.02 -28.47 -13.34
CA ILE A 4 -22.64 -28.94 -13.39
C ILE A 4 -21.76 -27.96 -14.19
N VAL A 5 -22.28 -27.42 -15.30
CA VAL A 5 -21.53 -26.46 -16.15
C VAL A 5 -21.29 -25.16 -15.41
N VAL A 6 -22.31 -24.63 -14.71
CA VAL A 6 -22.18 -23.40 -13.90
C VAL A 6 -21.15 -23.58 -12.78
N TRP A 7 -21.16 -24.75 -12.14
CA TRP A 7 -20.20 -25.07 -11.07
C TRP A 7 -18.76 -25.07 -11.57
N TRP A 8 -18.52 -25.64 -12.74
CA TRP A 8 -17.19 -25.65 -13.36
C TRP A 8 -16.71 -24.24 -13.72
N MET A 9 -17.59 -23.35 -14.20
CA MET A 9 -17.24 -21.96 -14.52
C MET A 9 -16.86 -21.18 -13.28
N VAL A 10 -17.55 -21.36 -12.17
CA VAL A 10 -17.23 -20.70 -10.89
C VAL A 10 -15.87 -21.16 -10.38
N ALA A 11 -15.57 -22.45 -10.41
CA ALA A 11 -14.29 -22.99 -9.99
C ALA A 11 -13.13 -22.46 -10.86
N ALA A 12 -13.33 -22.32 -12.18
CA ALA A 12 -12.33 -21.78 -13.08
C ALA A 12 -12.04 -20.28 -12.79
N ILE A 13 -13.08 -19.49 -12.48
CA ILE A 13 -12.92 -18.08 -12.12
C ILE A 13 -12.14 -17.95 -10.82
N MET A 14 -12.45 -18.73 -9.79
CA MET A 14 -11.75 -18.70 -8.50
C MET A 14 -10.28 -19.11 -8.63
N GLY A 15 -9.95 -20.03 -9.53
CA GLY A 15 -8.58 -20.48 -9.78
C GLY A 15 -7.72 -19.47 -10.55
N ALA A 16 -8.32 -18.36 -11.04
CA ALA A 16 -7.60 -17.36 -11.83
C ALA A 16 -7.05 -16.18 -11.01
N PHE A 17 -7.34 -16.11 -9.71
CA PHE A 17 -6.85 -15.03 -8.84
C PHE A 17 -5.45 -15.37 -8.35
N SER A 18 -4.52 -14.40 -8.55
CA SER A 18 -3.16 -14.51 -8.04
C SER A 18 -3.09 -13.99 -6.59
N ASP A 19 -2.02 -14.37 -5.90
CA ASP A 19 -1.75 -13.95 -4.53
C ASP A 19 -0.99 -12.61 -4.55
N PRO A 20 -1.49 -11.52 -3.93
CA PRO A 20 -0.78 -10.26 -3.83
C PRO A 20 0.44 -10.32 -2.92
N GLN A 21 0.69 -11.46 -2.26
CA GLN A 21 1.81 -11.64 -1.33
C GLN A 21 1.85 -10.58 -0.23
N ALA A 22 0.73 -10.44 0.46
CA ALA A 22 0.54 -9.47 1.52
C ALA A 22 0.65 -10.11 2.90
N ASN A 23 1.67 -10.94 3.12
CA ASN A 23 2.02 -11.47 4.43
C ASN A 23 2.96 -10.49 5.12
N LEU A 24 2.55 -9.94 6.26
CA LEU A 24 3.33 -8.95 6.98
C LEU A 24 4.58 -9.60 7.59
N LEU A 25 5.75 -9.08 7.22
CA LEU A 25 7.04 -9.55 7.73
C LEU A 25 7.58 -8.64 8.83
N SER A 26 7.38 -7.32 8.73
CA SER A 26 7.89 -6.36 9.68
C SER A 26 7.09 -5.06 9.61
N ALA A 27 6.94 -4.40 10.75
CA ALA A 27 6.34 -3.08 10.84
C ALA A 27 7.05 -2.28 11.93
N GLY A 28 7.12 -0.96 11.75
CA GLY A 28 7.75 -0.09 12.72
C GLY A 28 7.22 1.33 12.64
N CYS A 29 7.18 2.00 13.79
CA CYS A 29 6.80 3.40 13.92
C CYS A 29 7.95 4.18 14.51
N SER A 30 8.18 5.43 14.06
CA SER A 30 9.13 6.31 14.72
C SER A 30 8.62 6.70 16.10
N GLN A 31 9.49 7.32 16.90
CA GLN A 31 9.15 7.76 18.26
C GLN A 31 8.79 9.25 18.32
N TYR A 32 8.85 9.96 17.19
CA TYR A 32 8.66 11.41 17.16
C TYR A 32 7.31 11.77 16.57
N LYS A 33 6.66 12.72 17.20
CA LYS A 33 5.36 13.21 16.80
C LYS A 33 5.49 14.60 16.18
N VAL A 34 4.73 14.85 15.11
CA VAL A 34 4.69 16.18 14.47
C VAL A 34 3.85 17.15 15.32
N ASP A 35 4.10 18.47 15.14
CA ASP A 35 3.37 19.51 15.87
C ASP A 35 1.96 19.68 15.33
N ASP A 36 1.79 19.72 14.01
CA ASP A 36 0.48 19.89 13.35
C ASP A 36 -0.02 18.54 12.82
N VAL A 37 -0.72 17.81 13.67
CA VAL A 37 -1.23 16.48 13.32
C VAL A 37 -2.25 16.51 12.18
N PRO A 38 -3.25 17.44 12.15
CA PRO A 38 -4.20 17.49 11.03
C PRO A 38 -3.52 17.75 9.68
N GLU A 39 -2.58 18.68 9.62
CA GLU A 39 -1.85 18.98 8.39
C GLU A 39 -1.02 17.78 7.93
N PHE A 40 -0.29 17.15 8.85
CA PHE A 40 0.49 15.95 8.56
C PHE A 40 -0.41 14.83 8.01
N THR A 41 -1.56 14.60 8.63
CA THR A 41 -2.50 13.57 8.19
C THR A 41 -3.02 13.83 6.78
N ASN A 42 -3.35 15.09 6.47
CA ASN A 42 -3.78 15.47 5.11
C ASN A 42 -2.65 15.25 4.09
N ASN A 43 -1.43 15.62 4.43
CA ASN A 43 -0.27 15.42 3.56
C ASN A 43 0.02 13.92 3.36
N LEU A 44 -0.08 13.12 4.43
CA LEU A 44 0.09 11.67 4.34
C LEU A 44 -0.96 11.04 3.41
N ASN A 45 -2.23 11.41 3.57
CA ASN A 45 -3.30 10.91 2.73
C ASN A 45 -3.05 11.22 1.24
N ALA A 46 -2.68 12.46 0.93
CA ALA A 46 -2.38 12.87 -0.45
C ALA A 46 -1.18 12.12 -1.01
N THR A 47 -0.14 11.91 -0.20
CA THR A 47 1.07 11.19 -0.59
C THR A 47 0.76 9.73 -0.91
N LEU A 48 -0.01 9.05 -0.06
CA LEU A 48 -0.40 7.66 -0.29
C LEU A 48 -1.28 7.50 -1.53
N LEU A 49 -2.19 8.44 -1.78
CA LEU A 49 -3.00 8.43 -3.01
C LEU A 49 -2.12 8.56 -4.26
N ASP A 50 -1.12 9.43 -4.23
CA ASP A 50 -0.19 9.60 -5.34
C ASP A 50 0.60 8.30 -5.61
N LEU A 51 1.12 7.65 -4.57
CA LEU A 51 1.81 6.37 -4.73
C LEU A 51 0.91 5.32 -5.40
N GLY A 52 -0.34 5.20 -4.96
CA GLY A 52 -1.29 4.26 -5.55
C GLY A 52 -1.56 4.56 -7.02
N ALA A 53 -1.72 5.82 -7.38
CA ALA A 53 -1.91 6.24 -8.77
C ALA A 53 -0.71 5.88 -9.65
N GLN A 54 0.51 6.07 -9.14
CA GLN A 54 1.73 5.70 -9.87
C GLN A 54 1.83 4.20 -10.10
N LEU A 55 1.51 3.39 -9.09
CA LEU A 55 1.54 1.93 -9.24
C LEU A 55 0.51 1.43 -10.25
N ASN A 56 -0.66 2.07 -10.32
CA ASN A 56 -1.67 1.75 -11.32
C ASN A 56 -1.20 1.98 -12.77
N SER A 57 -0.18 2.79 -12.98
CA SER A 57 0.43 3.02 -14.29
C SER A 57 1.55 2.01 -14.59
N SER A 58 1.52 0.83 -13.98
CA SER A 58 2.45 -0.29 -14.21
C SER A 58 3.88 -0.03 -13.71
N LYS A 59 4.03 0.75 -12.65
CA LYS A 59 5.31 0.93 -11.97
C LYS A 59 5.43 -0.07 -10.82
N TYR A 60 6.66 -0.47 -10.52
CA TYR A 60 7.00 -1.32 -9.38
C TYR A 60 7.64 -0.53 -8.24
N PHE A 61 8.02 0.70 -8.50
CA PHE A 61 8.62 1.61 -7.54
C PHE A 61 8.02 2.99 -7.74
N ALA A 62 7.69 3.67 -6.64
CA ALA A 62 7.17 5.01 -6.69
C ALA A 62 7.59 5.80 -5.46
N THR A 63 7.82 7.09 -5.65
CA THR A 63 8.02 8.04 -4.58
C THR A 63 7.02 9.18 -4.71
N ALA A 64 6.65 9.78 -3.58
CA ALA A 64 5.75 10.91 -3.55
C ALA A 64 6.10 11.83 -2.39
N GLU A 65 5.75 13.10 -2.53
CA GLU A 65 6.00 14.12 -1.53
C GLU A 65 4.85 15.10 -1.49
N GLN A 66 4.45 15.48 -0.27
CA GLN A 66 3.57 16.62 -0.02
C GLN A 66 4.25 17.51 1.00
N ALA A 67 4.61 18.73 0.58
CA ALA A 67 5.39 19.66 1.40
C ALA A 67 4.60 20.92 1.78
N ARG A 68 3.27 20.77 1.99
CA ARG A 68 2.43 21.89 2.40
C ARG A 68 2.62 22.19 3.88
N GLY A 69 2.81 23.48 4.19
CA GLY A 69 2.93 23.94 5.56
C GLY A 69 4.20 23.43 6.24
N THR A 70 4.07 23.08 7.52
CA THR A 70 5.19 22.72 8.39
C THR A 70 5.33 21.23 8.65
N ALA A 71 4.47 20.42 8.05
CA ALA A 71 4.45 18.96 8.28
C ALA A 71 4.57 18.19 6.95
N PRO A 72 5.70 18.30 6.24
CA PRO A 72 5.87 17.62 4.96
C PRO A 72 5.92 16.12 5.14
N VAL A 73 5.47 15.38 4.10
CA VAL A 73 5.51 13.93 4.05
C VAL A 73 6.24 13.48 2.80
N PHE A 74 7.21 12.61 2.98
CA PHE A 74 7.85 11.85 1.92
C PHE A 74 7.45 10.39 2.06
N ALA A 75 7.16 9.72 0.95
CA ALA A 75 6.85 8.31 1.00
C ALA A 75 7.42 7.58 -0.21
N MET A 76 7.64 6.29 -0.04
CA MET A 76 8.06 5.42 -1.13
C MET A 76 7.39 4.05 -1.00
N VAL A 77 7.13 3.43 -2.14
CA VAL A 77 6.65 2.06 -2.22
C VAL A 77 7.47 1.30 -3.25
N GLN A 78 7.74 0.04 -2.96
CA GLN A 78 8.40 -0.86 -3.90
C GLN A 78 7.71 -2.22 -3.86
N CYS A 79 7.31 -2.72 -5.03
CA CYS A 79 6.80 -4.08 -5.20
C CYS A 79 7.89 -4.99 -5.76
N ARG A 80 7.76 -6.29 -5.49
CA ARG A 80 8.57 -7.29 -6.18
C ARG A 80 8.25 -7.25 -7.68
N LYS A 81 9.29 -7.33 -8.51
CA LYS A 81 9.15 -7.17 -9.97
C LYS A 81 8.35 -8.28 -10.63
N TYR A 82 8.25 -9.44 -10.00
CA TYR A 82 7.49 -10.56 -10.55
C TYR A 82 5.98 -10.46 -10.31
N LEU A 83 5.54 -9.51 -9.48
CA LEU A 83 4.10 -9.31 -9.28
C LEU A 83 3.46 -8.64 -10.49
N SER A 84 2.21 -9.00 -10.77
CA SER A 84 1.40 -8.25 -11.71
C SER A 84 1.12 -6.85 -11.17
N THR A 85 0.74 -5.93 -12.04
CA THR A 85 0.28 -4.60 -11.59
C THR A 85 -0.87 -4.71 -10.59
N ALA A 86 -1.84 -5.60 -10.84
CA ALA A 86 -2.96 -5.81 -9.94
C ALA A 86 -2.51 -6.29 -8.56
N ASP A 87 -1.56 -7.23 -8.50
CA ASP A 87 -1.06 -7.75 -7.23
C ASP A 87 -0.20 -6.72 -6.49
N CYS A 88 0.59 -5.92 -7.21
CA CYS A 88 1.35 -4.82 -6.63
C CYS A 88 0.41 -3.79 -5.99
N VAL A 89 -0.63 -3.37 -6.71
CA VAL A 89 -1.63 -2.42 -6.20
C VAL A 89 -2.37 -3.00 -4.99
N ALA A 90 -2.72 -4.29 -5.02
CA ALA A 90 -3.39 -4.94 -3.91
C ALA A 90 -2.50 -5.03 -2.66
N CYS A 91 -1.22 -5.37 -2.82
CA CYS A 91 -0.25 -5.37 -1.72
C CYS A 91 -0.10 -3.96 -1.13
N PHE A 92 0.03 -2.95 -1.98
CA PHE A 92 0.11 -1.56 -1.56
C PHE A 92 -1.14 -1.13 -0.77
N ALA A 93 -2.33 -1.49 -1.22
CA ALA A 93 -3.58 -1.13 -0.54
C ALA A 93 -3.62 -1.68 0.88
N ILE A 94 -3.18 -2.92 1.08
CA ILE A 94 -3.07 -3.54 2.40
C ILE A 94 -2.01 -2.82 3.23
N ALA A 95 -0.85 -2.53 2.65
CA ALA A 95 0.25 -1.82 3.32
C ALA A 95 -0.17 -0.41 3.74
N ALA A 96 -0.88 0.33 2.88
CA ALA A 96 -1.34 1.69 3.16
C ALA A 96 -2.33 1.72 4.32
N LYS A 97 -3.13 0.68 4.49
CA LYS A 97 -4.02 0.54 5.64
C LYS A 97 -3.24 0.22 6.91
N GLN A 98 -2.32 -0.74 6.84
CA GLN A 98 -1.52 -1.19 7.99
C GLN A 98 -0.61 -0.09 8.51
N ILE A 99 0.00 0.71 7.64
CA ILE A 99 0.98 1.72 8.02
C ILE A 99 0.35 2.83 8.89
N ARG A 100 -0.98 2.96 8.85
CA ARG A 100 -1.72 3.93 9.66
C ARG A 100 -1.94 3.47 11.10
N ASN A 101 -1.50 2.27 11.49
CA ASN A 101 -1.66 1.75 12.84
C ASN A 101 -0.72 2.39 13.85
N CYS A 102 0.25 3.20 13.42
CA CYS A 102 1.03 4.03 14.32
C CYS A 102 0.15 5.10 14.97
N SER A 103 0.56 5.61 16.13
CA SER A 103 -0.15 6.70 16.79
C SER A 103 -0.27 7.91 15.86
N ALA A 104 -1.39 8.63 15.95
CA ALA A 104 -1.64 9.79 15.11
C ALA A 104 -0.50 10.81 15.21
N GLY A 105 -0.04 11.32 14.06
CA GLY A 105 1.01 12.31 14.00
C GLY A 105 2.43 11.79 14.16
N ILE A 106 2.64 10.48 14.23
CA ILE A 106 3.99 9.89 14.19
C ILE A 106 4.64 10.23 12.84
N ASN A 107 5.86 10.77 12.86
CA ASN A 107 6.48 11.36 11.69
C ASN A 107 7.08 10.37 10.70
N GLY A 108 7.14 9.10 11.04
CA GLY A 108 7.65 8.08 10.13
C GLY A 108 7.17 6.69 10.51
N ALA A 109 6.95 5.86 9.50
CA ALA A 109 6.53 4.48 9.68
C ALA A 109 6.97 3.64 8.47
N ARG A 110 7.04 2.33 8.67
CA ARG A 110 7.35 1.38 7.61
C ARG A 110 6.57 0.10 7.80
N VAL A 111 6.24 -0.53 6.69
CA VAL A 111 5.71 -1.91 6.69
C VAL A 111 6.39 -2.68 5.56
N ILE A 112 6.72 -3.93 5.85
CA ILE A 112 7.36 -4.83 4.89
C ILE A 112 6.49 -6.07 4.78
N TYR A 113 6.05 -6.35 3.56
CA TYR A 113 5.34 -7.58 3.19
C TYR A 113 6.23 -8.42 2.30
N ASP A 114 5.88 -9.68 2.11
CA ASP A 114 6.61 -10.54 1.17
C ASP A 114 6.56 -10.01 -0.27
N GLY A 115 5.51 -9.29 -0.65
CA GLY A 115 5.32 -8.74 -2.00
C GLY A 115 5.65 -7.27 -2.17
N CYS A 116 5.67 -6.46 -1.13
CA CYS A 116 5.89 -5.02 -1.23
C CYS A 116 6.41 -4.41 0.07
N PHE A 117 6.99 -3.22 -0.08
CA PHE A 117 7.52 -2.43 1.02
C PHE A 117 6.98 -1.00 0.90
N LEU A 118 6.50 -0.45 2.00
CA LEU A 118 5.99 0.93 2.07
C LEU A 118 6.58 1.63 3.28
N ARG A 119 7.00 2.87 3.09
CA ARG A 119 7.43 3.75 4.19
C ARG A 119 7.07 5.20 3.92
N TYR A 120 6.92 5.94 4.97
CA TYR A 120 6.90 7.39 4.95
C TYR A 120 7.75 7.97 6.06
#